data_02ed1ff9d517cd3980d87d2d1177e7f9
#
_entry.id   02ed1ff9d517cd3980d87d2d1177e7f9
#
_cell.length_a   1.000
_cell.length_b   1.000
_cell.length_c   1.000
_cell.angle_alpha   90.00
_cell.angle_beta   90.00
_cell.angle_gamma   90.00
#
_symmetry.space_group_name_H-M   'P 1'
#
loop_
_entity.id
_entity.type
_entity.pdbx_description
1 polymer ?
#
loop_
_entity_poly.entity_id
_entity_poly.type
_entity_poly.pdbx_seq_one_letter_code
_entity_poly.pdbx_strand_id
1 'polypeptide(L)'
;MTDTKEKILMTALHLFARDGYEAVSVSLISGELGMTKGALYKHYKNKRDIFDSIVDRMYKLDAERSQQYDVPSSLDIDGPISWDAIRKFTLAQYKFWTEDDFACSFRRMLALEQYRNAEIAQLYQSCIAAGPVEYMERIFARKISDGTLNGAAPKLLAAEYYAPMFLLISISDHSESKEQNTELLKKHIDSFISRNAERKA
;
A
#
# COMPACT_ATOMS: atom_id res chain seq x y z
N MET A 1 13.89 -23.81 -3.35
CA MET A 1 12.72 -24.42 -2.68
C MET A 1 12.03 -23.32 -1.87
N THR A 2 10.79 -23.01 -2.17
CA THR A 2 10.03 -22.00 -1.40
C THR A 2 9.85 -22.54 0.03
N ASP A 3 10.21 -21.74 1.04
CA ASP A 3 10.06 -22.12 2.44
C ASP A 3 8.58 -22.47 2.76
N THR A 4 8.36 -23.54 3.51
CA THR A 4 7.00 -23.97 3.93
C THR A 4 6.29 -22.86 4.70
N LYS A 5 7.03 -22.09 5.50
CA LYS A 5 6.49 -20.96 6.24
C LYS A 5 5.93 -19.89 5.28
N GLU A 6 6.64 -19.60 4.21
CA GLU A 6 6.20 -18.67 3.15
C GLU A 6 4.95 -19.18 2.42
N LYS A 7 4.89 -20.47 2.08
CA LYS A 7 3.69 -21.06 1.47
C LYS A 7 2.45 -20.93 2.35
N ILE A 8 2.60 -21.17 3.65
CA ILE A 8 1.50 -21.01 4.62
C ILE A 8 1.03 -19.55 4.66
N LEU A 9 1.97 -18.59 4.72
CA LEU A 9 1.66 -17.16 4.75
C LEU A 9 0.88 -16.73 3.51
N MET A 10 1.39 -17.05 2.31
CA MET A 10 0.74 -16.66 1.05
C MET A 10 -0.63 -17.33 0.87
N THR A 11 -0.74 -18.63 1.20
CA THR A 11 -2.04 -19.33 1.12
C THR A 11 -3.05 -18.72 2.09
N ALA A 12 -2.63 -18.41 3.32
CA ALA A 12 -3.51 -17.77 4.30
C ALA A 12 -3.96 -16.38 3.80
N LEU A 13 -3.04 -15.58 3.27
CA LEU A 13 -3.34 -14.26 2.71
C LEU A 13 -4.33 -14.35 1.55
N HIS A 14 -4.16 -15.28 0.62
CA HIS A 14 -5.10 -15.47 -0.50
C HIS A 14 -6.50 -15.89 0.00
N LEU A 15 -6.57 -16.76 1.00
CA LEU A 15 -7.83 -17.15 1.63
C LEU A 15 -8.49 -15.96 2.35
N PHE A 16 -7.72 -15.19 3.12
CA PHE A 16 -8.22 -13.98 3.78
C PHE A 16 -8.72 -12.93 2.77
N ALA A 17 -8.03 -12.78 1.64
CA ALA A 17 -8.42 -11.87 0.58
C ALA A 17 -9.69 -12.31 -0.17
N ARG A 18 -9.97 -13.61 -0.21
CA ARG A 18 -11.14 -14.20 -0.89
C ARG A 18 -12.36 -14.27 0.03
N ASP A 19 -12.18 -14.79 1.22
CA ASP A 19 -13.28 -15.21 2.10
C ASP A 19 -13.43 -14.29 3.35
N GLY A 20 -12.46 -13.41 3.60
CA GLY A 20 -12.35 -12.60 4.82
C GLY A 20 -11.58 -13.32 5.94
N TYR A 21 -10.94 -12.54 6.79
CA TYR A 21 -10.11 -13.06 7.89
C TYR A 21 -10.92 -13.93 8.86
N GLU A 22 -12.12 -13.50 9.25
CA GLU A 22 -12.90 -14.22 10.26
C GLU A 22 -13.39 -15.59 9.76
N ALA A 23 -13.77 -15.70 8.51
CA ALA A 23 -14.32 -16.95 7.93
C ALA A 23 -13.24 -18.04 7.75
N VAL A 24 -11.98 -17.68 7.64
CA VAL A 24 -10.87 -18.62 7.38
C VAL A 24 -10.37 -19.25 8.66
N SER A 25 -10.29 -20.58 8.68
CA SER A 25 -9.73 -21.37 9.79
C SER A 25 -8.34 -21.93 9.46
N VAL A 26 -7.57 -22.28 10.49
CA VAL A 26 -6.28 -23.00 10.32
C VAL A 26 -6.49 -24.33 9.60
N SER A 27 -7.66 -24.97 9.77
CA SER A 27 -8.03 -26.20 9.06
C SER A 27 -8.14 -25.99 7.56
N LEU A 28 -8.77 -24.87 7.16
CA LEU A 28 -8.93 -24.51 5.76
C LEU A 28 -7.55 -24.23 5.12
N ILE A 29 -6.69 -23.46 5.82
CA ILE A 29 -5.34 -23.16 5.33
C ILE A 29 -4.51 -24.44 5.17
N SER A 30 -4.52 -25.33 6.19
CA SER A 30 -3.78 -26.59 6.11
C SER A 30 -4.33 -27.53 5.03
N GLY A 31 -5.66 -27.58 4.86
CA GLY A 31 -6.32 -28.36 3.82
C GLY A 31 -5.94 -27.91 2.40
N GLU A 32 -5.93 -26.61 2.14
CA GLU A 32 -5.51 -26.01 0.87
C GLU A 32 -4.07 -26.39 0.48
N LEU A 33 -3.20 -26.52 1.49
CA LEU A 33 -1.80 -26.92 1.32
C LEU A 33 -1.57 -28.44 1.31
N GLY A 34 -2.61 -29.25 1.48
CA GLY A 34 -2.49 -30.70 1.59
C GLY A 34 -1.66 -31.14 2.82
N MET A 35 -1.65 -30.35 3.89
CA MET A 35 -0.86 -30.63 5.10
C MET A 35 -1.77 -30.82 6.33
N THR A 36 -1.24 -31.49 7.37
CA THR A 36 -1.96 -31.61 8.64
C THR A 36 -1.89 -30.29 9.43
N LYS A 37 -2.90 -30.01 10.28
CA LYS A 37 -2.81 -28.89 11.26
C LYS A 37 -1.56 -28.93 12.11
N GLY A 38 -1.15 -30.12 12.55
CA GLY A 38 0.07 -30.30 13.34
C GLY A 38 1.33 -29.86 12.59
N ALA A 39 1.40 -30.07 11.28
CA ALA A 39 2.49 -29.59 10.45
C ALA A 39 2.47 -28.07 10.32
N LEU A 40 1.31 -27.44 10.15
CA LEU A 40 1.17 -25.98 10.14
C LEU A 40 1.58 -25.35 11.47
N TYR A 41 1.18 -25.94 12.60
CA TYR A 41 1.53 -25.44 13.95
C TYR A 41 3.03 -25.50 14.28
N LYS A 42 3.84 -26.21 13.50
CA LYS A 42 5.32 -26.13 13.62
C LYS A 42 5.87 -24.79 13.11
N HIS A 43 5.12 -24.08 12.28
CA HIS A 43 5.54 -22.82 11.64
C HIS A 43 4.86 -21.58 12.24
N TYR A 44 3.59 -21.71 12.64
CA TYR A 44 2.78 -20.64 13.22
C TYR A 44 1.96 -21.13 14.39
N LYS A 45 1.89 -20.34 15.46
CA LYS A 45 1.19 -20.72 16.72
C LYS A 45 -0.32 -20.82 16.54
N ASN A 46 -0.90 -19.93 15.73
CA ASN A 46 -2.33 -19.82 15.48
C ASN A 46 -2.60 -18.94 14.25
N LYS A 47 -3.88 -18.73 13.88
CA LYS A 47 -4.31 -17.87 12.76
C LYS A 47 -3.82 -16.42 12.94
N ARG A 48 -3.84 -15.91 14.16
CA ARG A 48 -3.38 -14.57 14.49
C ARG A 48 -1.89 -14.37 14.21
N ASP A 49 -1.04 -15.32 14.56
CA ASP A 49 0.41 -15.29 14.29
C ASP A 49 0.72 -15.22 12.78
N ILE A 50 -0.11 -15.88 11.94
CA ILE A 50 -0.02 -15.75 10.48
C ILE A 50 -0.40 -14.34 10.06
N PHE A 51 -1.50 -13.79 10.57
CA PHE A 51 -1.96 -12.45 10.24
C PHE A 51 -0.92 -11.39 10.62
N ASP A 52 -0.37 -11.47 11.84
CA ASP A 52 0.66 -10.55 12.32
C ASP A 52 1.91 -10.61 11.42
N SER A 53 2.31 -11.82 10.99
CA SER A 53 3.43 -12.00 10.05
C SER A 53 3.16 -11.40 8.66
N ILE A 54 1.90 -11.40 8.21
CA ILE A 54 1.48 -10.74 6.97
C ILE A 54 1.61 -9.21 7.12
N VAL A 55 1.14 -8.65 8.24
CA VAL A 55 1.23 -7.22 8.54
C VAL A 55 2.70 -6.77 8.65
N ASP A 56 3.52 -7.52 9.39
CA ASP A 56 4.95 -7.25 9.54
C ASP A 56 5.69 -7.24 8.19
N ARG A 57 5.33 -8.17 7.30
CA ARG A 57 5.88 -8.22 5.95
C ARG A 57 5.49 -6.98 5.14
N MET A 58 4.25 -6.51 5.23
CA MET A 58 3.82 -5.30 4.54
C MET A 58 4.64 -4.09 4.98
N TYR A 59 4.85 -3.91 6.28
CA TYR A 59 5.67 -2.80 6.78
C TYR A 59 7.13 -2.88 6.35
N LYS A 60 7.71 -4.08 6.27
CA LYS A 60 9.07 -4.27 5.74
C LYS A 60 9.17 -3.88 4.27
N LEU A 61 8.22 -4.36 3.45
CA LEU A 61 8.17 -4.01 2.03
C LEU A 61 8.00 -2.51 1.82
N ASP A 62 7.18 -1.83 2.62
CA ASP A 62 7.00 -0.38 2.53
C ASP A 62 8.30 0.38 2.88
N ALA A 63 9.00 -0.02 3.93
CA ALA A 63 10.28 0.57 4.32
C ALA A 63 11.37 0.36 3.26
N GLU A 64 11.49 -0.85 2.70
CA GLU A 64 12.43 -1.19 1.63
C GLU A 64 12.18 -0.34 0.37
N ARG A 65 10.90 -0.13 0.01
CA ARG A 65 10.50 0.67 -1.15
C ARG A 65 10.77 2.16 -0.94
N SER A 66 10.50 2.70 0.24
CA SER A 66 10.83 4.09 0.58
C SER A 66 12.32 4.35 0.42
N GLN A 67 13.16 3.43 0.89
CA GLN A 67 14.61 3.50 0.71
C GLN A 67 15.03 3.39 -0.76
N GLN A 68 14.45 2.48 -1.52
CA GLN A 68 14.75 2.26 -2.94
C GLN A 68 14.49 3.50 -3.81
N TYR A 69 13.47 4.29 -3.48
CA TYR A 69 13.06 5.47 -4.27
C TYR A 69 13.55 6.79 -3.69
N ASP A 70 14.43 6.75 -2.69
CA ASP A 70 15.00 7.95 -2.06
C ASP A 70 13.91 8.94 -1.62
N VAL A 71 12.85 8.40 -1.02
CA VAL A 71 11.80 9.18 -0.38
C VAL A 71 11.89 8.98 1.13
N PRO A 72 11.60 10.01 1.95
CA PRO A 72 11.66 9.88 3.39
C PRO A 72 10.74 8.74 3.84
N SER A 73 11.19 7.96 4.84
CA SER A 73 10.27 7.12 5.59
C SER A 73 9.23 8.00 6.30
N SER A 74 8.08 7.44 6.64
CA SER A 74 6.98 8.20 7.26
C SER A 74 7.38 8.97 8.54
N LEU A 75 8.56 8.71 9.09
CA LEU A 75 9.05 9.28 10.36
C LEU A 75 10.05 10.43 10.18
N ASP A 76 10.81 10.49 9.06
CA ASP A 76 11.86 11.47 8.82
C ASP A 76 11.66 12.18 7.48
N ILE A 77 11.04 13.37 7.51
CA ILE A 77 10.94 14.24 6.34
C ILE A 77 11.97 15.37 6.47
N ASP A 78 13.21 15.01 6.71
CA ASP A 78 14.33 15.93 6.77
C ASP A 78 15.15 15.87 5.47
N GLY A 79 15.09 16.93 4.68
CA GLY A 79 15.88 17.06 3.47
C GLY A 79 15.07 17.46 2.22
N PRO A 80 15.74 17.85 1.13
CA PRO A 80 15.10 18.21 -0.10
C PRO A 80 14.58 16.95 -0.83
N ILE A 81 13.30 16.92 -1.14
CA ILE A 81 12.67 15.83 -1.90
C ILE A 81 12.44 16.31 -3.34
N SER A 82 13.01 15.62 -4.32
CA SER A 82 12.81 15.98 -5.71
C SER A 82 11.41 15.57 -6.20
N TRP A 83 10.84 16.32 -7.14
CA TRP A 83 9.59 15.95 -7.80
C TRP A 83 9.73 14.64 -8.58
N ASP A 84 10.93 14.37 -9.12
CA ASP A 84 11.22 13.11 -9.83
C ASP A 84 11.16 11.90 -8.89
N ALA A 85 11.71 12.01 -7.67
CA ALA A 85 11.61 10.96 -6.65
C ALA A 85 10.15 10.71 -6.25
N ILE A 86 9.38 11.76 -5.97
CA ILE A 86 7.94 11.66 -5.64
C ILE A 86 7.18 10.97 -6.79
N ARG A 87 7.42 11.39 -8.03
CA ARG A 87 6.78 10.82 -9.22
C ARG A 87 7.09 9.32 -9.37
N LYS A 88 8.36 8.95 -9.31
CA LYS A 88 8.80 7.56 -9.42
C LYS A 88 8.22 6.70 -8.31
N PHE A 89 8.28 7.18 -7.07
CA PHE A 89 7.71 6.48 -5.92
C PHE A 89 6.20 6.28 -6.07
N THR A 90 5.45 7.31 -6.42
CA THR A 90 3.99 7.21 -6.60
C THR A 90 3.62 6.18 -7.67
N LEU A 91 4.31 6.17 -8.81
CA LEU A 91 4.07 5.18 -9.87
C LEU A 91 4.46 3.77 -9.43
N ALA A 92 5.54 3.63 -8.68
CA ALA A 92 5.96 2.34 -8.15
C ALA A 92 4.98 1.83 -7.07
N GLN A 93 4.47 2.72 -6.21
CA GLN A 93 3.42 2.37 -5.24
C GLN A 93 2.12 1.94 -5.93
N TYR A 94 1.70 2.65 -6.99
CA TYR A 94 0.54 2.25 -7.77
C TYR A 94 0.70 0.83 -8.33
N LYS A 95 1.84 0.54 -8.99
CA LYS A 95 2.13 -0.81 -9.53
C LYS A 95 2.16 -1.87 -8.42
N PHE A 96 2.78 -1.57 -7.30
CA PHE A 96 2.80 -2.46 -6.16
C PHE A 96 1.38 -2.85 -5.72
N TRP A 97 0.51 -1.86 -5.49
CA TRP A 97 -0.87 -2.10 -5.06
C TRP A 97 -1.76 -2.76 -6.11
N THR A 98 -1.37 -2.78 -7.39
CA THR A 98 -2.21 -3.28 -8.49
C THR A 98 -1.65 -4.49 -9.23
N GLU A 99 -0.35 -4.79 -9.08
CA GLU A 99 0.32 -5.85 -9.84
C GLU A 99 1.02 -6.88 -8.94
N ASP A 100 1.47 -6.50 -7.74
CA ASP A 100 2.12 -7.43 -6.81
C ASP A 100 1.07 -8.31 -6.11
N ASP A 101 1.26 -9.64 -6.16
CA ASP A 101 0.29 -10.61 -5.64
C ASP A 101 0.05 -10.46 -4.13
N PHE A 102 1.14 -10.22 -3.36
CA PHE A 102 1.03 -10.01 -1.92
C PHE A 102 0.27 -8.73 -1.60
N ALA A 103 0.63 -7.61 -2.23
CA ALA A 103 0.00 -6.31 -1.99
C ALA A 103 -1.46 -6.28 -2.43
N CYS A 104 -1.79 -6.85 -3.59
CA CYS A 104 -3.17 -6.97 -4.06
C CYS A 104 -4.04 -7.78 -3.08
N SER A 105 -3.51 -8.91 -2.63
CA SER A 105 -4.24 -9.79 -1.68
C SER A 105 -4.36 -9.11 -0.30
N PHE A 106 -3.31 -8.45 0.18
CA PHE A 106 -3.36 -7.69 1.42
C PHE A 106 -4.42 -6.58 1.37
N ARG A 107 -4.43 -5.78 0.32
CA ARG A 107 -5.43 -4.72 0.11
C ARG A 107 -6.86 -5.27 0.08
N ARG A 108 -7.10 -6.37 -0.64
CA ARG A 108 -8.42 -7.01 -0.72
C ARG A 108 -8.88 -7.52 0.65
N MET A 109 -8.01 -8.18 1.40
CA MET A 109 -8.28 -8.61 2.78
C MET A 109 -8.71 -7.42 3.65
N LEU A 110 -7.96 -6.31 3.62
CA LEU A 110 -8.31 -5.12 4.37
C LEU A 110 -9.66 -4.53 3.94
N ALA A 111 -9.92 -4.46 2.62
CA ALA A 111 -11.17 -3.91 2.07
C ALA A 111 -12.39 -4.72 2.50
N LEU A 112 -12.29 -6.06 2.55
CA LEU A 112 -13.39 -6.94 2.96
C LEU A 112 -13.74 -6.80 4.44
N GLU A 113 -12.74 -6.62 5.30
CA GLU A 113 -12.88 -6.70 6.75
C GLU A 113 -12.98 -5.35 7.46
N GLN A 114 -12.69 -4.24 6.80
CA GLN A 114 -12.64 -2.91 7.43
C GLN A 114 -13.94 -2.49 8.14
N TYR A 115 -15.08 -3.02 7.72
CA TYR A 115 -16.39 -2.72 8.33
C TYR A 115 -16.80 -3.67 9.45
N ARG A 116 -16.01 -4.74 9.68
CA ARG A 116 -16.31 -5.80 10.66
C ARG A 116 -15.28 -5.88 11.77
N ASN A 117 -14.05 -5.42 11.52
CA ASN A 117 -12.93 -5.52 12.44
C ASN A 117 -12.23 -4.17 12.57
N ALA A 118 -12.27 -3.58 13.78
CA ALA A 118 -11.73 -2.24 14.04
C ALA A 118 -10.20 -2.16 13.82
N GLU A 119 -9.44 -3.23 14.12
CA GLU A 119 -8.00 -3.28 13.89
C GLU A 119 -7.69 -3.29 12.38
N ILE A 120 -8.42 -4.08 11.60
CA ILE A 120 -8.25 -4.13 10.16
C ILE A 120 -8.72 -2.81 9.52
N ALA A 121 -9.76 -2.17 10.07
CA ALA A 121 -10.15 -0.82 9.64
C ALA A 121 -9.02 0.20 9.84
N GLN A 122 -8.30 0.15 10.97
CA GLN A 122 -7.15 1.02 11.21
C GLN A 122 -6.00 0.73 10.22
N LEU A 123 -5.72 -0.54 9.92
CA LEU A 123 -4.73 -0.92 8.90
C LEU A 123 -5.13 -0.43 7.51
N TYR A 124 -6.41 -0.54 7.15
CA TYR A 124 -6.91 0.01 5.88
C TYR A 124 -6.71 1.52 5.81
N GLN A 125 -7.07 2.25 6.87
CA GLN A 125 -6.87 3.69 6.93
C GLN A 125 -5.39 4.06 6.80
N SER A 126 -4.51 3.40 7.55
CA SER A 126 -3.08 3.73 7.56
C SER A 126 -2.36 3.36 6.26
N CYS A 127 -2.72 2.24 5.62
CA CYS A 127 -2.00 1.76 4.43
C CYS A 127 -2.59 2.28 3.10
N ILE A 128 -3.92 2.50 3.04
CA ILE A 128 -4.63 2.67 1.77
C ILE A 128 -5.37 4.02 1.68
N ALA A 129 -5.96 4.52 2.77
CA ALA A 129 -6.84 5.68 2.72
C ALA A 129 -6.19 6.94 3.31
N ALA A 130 -6.30 7.17 4.60
CA ALA A 130 -5.84 8.40 5.25
C ALA A 130 -4.30 8.51 5.32
N GLY A 131 -3.61 7.41 5.63
CA GLY A 131 -2.16 7.40 5.82
C GLY A 131 -1.36 7.93 4.62
N PRO A 132 -1.63 7.52 3.39
CA PRO A 132 -0.98 8.10 2.21
C PRO A 132 -1.24 9.60 2.03
N VAL A 133 -2.43 10.09 2.37
CA VAL A 133 -2.74 11.52 2.34
C VAL A 133 -1.93 12.27 3.41
N GLU A 134 -1.87 11.76 4.62
CA GLU A 134 -1.09 12.33 5.72
C GLU A 134 0.42 12.33 5.41
N TYR A 135 0.91 11.29 4.75
CA TYR A 135 2.28 11.22 4.27
C TYR A 135 2.57 12.32 3.24
N MET A 136 1.73 12.45 2.22
CA MET A 136 1.87 13.49 1.20
C MET A 136 1.68 14.90 1.76
N GLU A 137 0.79 15.09 2.75
CA GLU A 137 0.61 16.35 3.45
C GLU A 137 1.92 16.84 4.07
N ARG A 138 2.66 15.95 4.74
CA ARG A 138 3.96 16.29 5.33
C ARG A 138 5.00 16.66 4.28
N ILE A 139 5.08 15.89 3.19
CA ILE A 139 5.98 16.19 2.07
C ILE A 139 5.63 17.56 1.47
N PHE A 140 4.36 17.85 1.25
CA PHE A 140 3.93 19.11 0.64
C PHE A 140 4.08 20.29 1.59
N ALA A 141 3.84 20.11 2.89
CA ALA A 141 4.16 21.13 3.88
C ALA A 141 5.64 21.53 3.84
N ARG A 142 6.54 20.55 3.73
CA ARG A 142 7.97 20.80 3.57
C ARG A 142 8.28 21.53 2.26
N LYS A 143 7.71 21.10 1.14
CA LYS A 143 7.94 21.75 -0.16
C LYS A 143 7.39 23.18 -0.23
N ILE A 144 6.32 23.46 0.48
CA ILE A 144 5.80 24.85 0.63
C ILE A 144 6.78 25.69 1.46
N SER A 145 7.26 25.14 2.59
CA SER A 145 8.26 25.81 3.42
C SER A 145 9.56 26.11 2.68
N ASP A 146 9.97 25.22 1.76
CA ASP A 146 11.19 25.39 0.95
C ASP A 146 10.95 26.26 -0.30
N GLY A 147 9.73 26.77 -0.52
CA GLY A 147 9.36 27.57 -1.69
C GLY A 147 9.37 26.80 -3.02
N THR A 148 9.28 25.46 -2.98
CA THR A 148 9.28 24.61 -4.19
C THR A 148 7.90 24.11 -4.59
N LEU A 149 6.89 24.45 -3.81
CA LEU A 149 5.48 24.16 -4.06
C LEU A 149 4.63 25.39 -3.70
N ASN A 150 3.80 25.83 -4.63
CA ASN A 150 2.83 26.89 -4.40
C ASN A 150 1.58 26.36 -3.70
N GLY A 151 1.05 27.13 -2.75
CA GLY A 151 -0.20 26.79 -2.06
C GLY A 151 -0.09 27.00 -0.55
N ALA A 152 -1.26 27.18 0.08
CA ALA A 152 -1.35 27.45 1.52
C ALA A 152 -1.97 26.28 2.31
N ALA A 153 -2.47 25.24 1.64
CA ALA A 153 -3.21 24.14 2.26
C ALA A 153 -2.59 22.78 1.89
N PRO A 154 -1.49 22.34 2.57
CA PRO A 154 -0.77 21.11 2.23
C PRO A 154 -1.69 19.87 2.23
N LYS A 155 -2.64 19.79 3.17
CA LYS A 155 -3.60 18.68 3.25
C LYS A 155 -4.53 18.61 2.04
N LEU A 156 -5.00 19.76 1.54
CA LEU A 156 -5.84 19.82 0.34
C LEU A 156 -5.05 19.37 -0.89
N LEU A 157 -3.82 19.85 -1.03
CA LEU A 157 -2.92 19.45 -2.12
C LEU A 157 -2.61 17.95 -2.07
N ALA A 158 -2.39 17.40 -0.86
CA ALA A 158 -2.16 15.98 -0.68
C ALA A 158 -3.38 15.13 -1.07
N ALA A 159 -4.59 15.57 -0.70
CA ALA A 159 -5.83 14.91 -1.10
C ALA A 159 -6.02 14.98 -2.63
N GLU A 160 -5.82 16.16 -3.26
CA GLU A 160 -5.90 16.32 -4.72
C GLU A 160 -4.89 15.41 -5.45
N TYR A 161 -3.67 15.31 -4.91
CA TYR A 161 -2.62 14.48 -5.48
C TYR A 161 -2.93 13.00 -5.41
N TYR A 162 -3.40 12.51 -4.24
CA TYR A 162 -3.58 11.08 -3.96
C TYR A 162 -4.92 10.53 -4.46
N ALA A 163 -5.99 11.32 -4.48
CA ALA A 163 -7.33 10.84 -4.80
C ALA A 163 -7.44 10.09 -6.14
N PRO A 164 -6.83 10.53 -7.26
CA PRO A 164 -6.85 9.75 -8.50
C PRO A 164 -6.12 8.41 -8.39
N MET A 165 -5.01 8.33 -7.67
CA MET A 165 -4.32 7.06 -7.42
C MET A 165 -5.21 6.10 -6.63
N PHE A 166 -5.86 6.58 -5.56
CA PHE A 166 -6.79 5.79 -4.77
C PHE A 166 -7.97 5.25 -5.63
N LEU A 167 -8.55 6.10 -6.48
CA LEU A 167 -9.59 5.68 -7.41
C LEU A 167 -9.09 4.58 -8.35
N LEU A 168 -7.92 4.78 -8.97
CA LEU A 168 -7.34 3.82 -9.92
C LEU A 168 -6.95 2.50 -9.25
N ILE A 169 -6.48 2.51 -8.01
CA ILE A 169 -6.26 1.30 -7.21
C ILE A 169 -7.60 0.59 -6.97
N SER A 170 -8.65 1.33 -6.61
CA SER A 170 -9.96 0.76 -6.27
C SER A 170 -10.64 0.06 -7.44
N ILE A 171 -10.42 0.54 -8.67
CA ILE A 171 -11.00 -0.06 -9.87
C ILE A 171 -10.06 -1.06 -10.57
N SER A 172 -8.81 -1.18 -10.14
CA SER A 172 -7.77 -1.98 -10.82
C SER A 172 -8.11 -3.47 -10.93
N ASP A 173 -8.83 -4.02 -9.95
CA ASP A 173 -9.18 -5.45 -9.92
C ASP A 173 -10.17 -5.85 -11.02
N HIS A 174 -10.91 -4.88 -11.55
CA HIS A 174 -11.91 -5.04 -12.60
C HIS A 174 -11.56 -4.30 -13.89
N SER A 175 -10.36 -3.75 -13.98
CA SER A 175 -9.92 -2.97 -15.15
C SER A 175 -9.39 -3.90 -16.24
N GLU A 176 -9.86 -3.70 -17.48
CA GLU A 176 -9.38 -4.41 -18.66
C GLU A 176 -7.96 -3.97 -19.07
N SER A 177 -7.55 -2.75 -18.73
CA SER A 177 -6.22 -2.22 -19.09
C SER A 177 -5.55 -1.50 -17.92
N LYS A 178 -4.58 -2.18 -17.32
CA LYS A 178 -3.70 -1.61 -16.29
C LYS A 178 -2.77 -0.54 -16.86
N GLU A 179 -2.38 -0.68 -18.14
CA GLU A 179 -1.53 0.27 -18.84
C GLU A 179 -2.22 1.64 -18.99
N GLN A 180 -3.50 1.66 -19.37
CA GLN A 180 -4.29 2.90 -19.49
C GLN A 180 -4.41 3.61 -18.14
N ASN A 181 -4.66 2.87 -17.07
CA ASN A 181 -4.72 3.42 -15.72
C ASN A 181 -3.38 4.00 -15.27
N THR A 182 -2.28 3.30 -15.58
CA THR A 182 -0.92 3.78 -15.29
C THR A 182 -0.63 5.08 -16.05
N GLU A 183 -1.01 5.15 -17.33
CA GLU A 183 -0.81 6.34 -18.15
C GLU A 183 -1.68 7.54 -17.70
N LEU A 184 -2.91 7.26 -17.25
CA LEU A 184 -3.76 8.27 -16.66
C LEU A 184 -3.16 8.83 -15.37
N LEU A 185 -2.62 7.97 -14.51
CA LEU A 185 -1.94 8.40 -13.28
C LEU A 185 -0.71 9.26 -13.59
N LYS A 186 0.12 8.87 -14.58
CA LYS A 186 1.26 9.68 -15.01
C LYS A 186 0.84 11.08 -15.44
N LYS A 187 -0.17 11.19 -16.30
CA LYS A 187 -0.70 12.47 -16.76
C LYS A 187 -1.23 13.33 -15.61
N HIS A 188 -1.90 12.71 -14.63
CA HIS A 188 -2.34 13.41 -13.43
C HIS A 188 -1.16 13.97 -12.64
N ILE A 189 -0.14 13.15 -12.35
CA ILE A 189 1.05 13.57 -11.60
C ILE A 189 1.77 14.72 -12.34
N ASP A 190 2.01 14.58 -13.63
CA ASP A 190 2.70 15.58 -14.44
C ASP A 190 1.91 16.90 -14.49
N SER A 191 0.57 16.81 -14.62
CA SER A 191 -0.32 17.99 -14.55
C SER A 191 -0.31 18.65 -13.17
N PHE A 192 -0.36 17.87 -12.10
CA PHE A 192 -0.29 18.38 -10.74
C PHE A 192 1.03 19.15 -10.50
N ILE A 193 2.15 18.54 -10.86
CA ILE A 193 3.48 19.16 -10.73
C ILE A 193 3.54 20.46 -11.56
N SER A 194 3.10 20.42 -12.81
CA SER A 194 3.15 21.58 -13.71
C SER A 194 2.34 22.79 -13.20
N ARG A 195 1.24 22.54 -12.48
CA ARG A 195 0.38 23.60 -11.93
C ARG A 195 0.88 24.18 -10.62
N ASN A 196 1.50 23.33 -9.79
CA ASN A 196 1.77 23.65 -8.39
C ASN A 196 3.25 23.82 -8.06
N ALA A 197 4.17 23.22 -8.84
CA ALA A 197 5.60 23.43 -8.62
C ALA A 197 6.03 24.84 -9.01
N GLU A 198 6.85 25.49 -8.16
CA GLU A 198 7.43 26.77 -8.51
C GLU A 198 8.35 26.62 -9.73
N ARG A 199 8.11 27.45 -10.75
CA ARG A 199 9.05 27.58 -11.86
C ARG A 199 10.23 28.38 -11.36
N LYS A 200 11.39 27.74 -11.15
CA LYS A 200 12.63 28.51 -10.98
C LYS A 200 12.78 29.42 -12.20
N ALA A 201 12.72 30.72 -11.96
CA ALA A 201 13.01 31.75 -12.96
C ALA A 201 14.47 31.62 -13.44
#